data_34498d32cbd6a777f3ebf1c03bef0008
#
_entry.id   34498d32cbd6a777f3ebf1c03bef0008
#
_cell.length_a   1.000
_cell.length_b   1.000
_cell.length_c   1.000
_cell.angle_alpha   90.00
_cell.angle_beta   90.00
_cell.angle_gamma   90.00
#
_symmetry.space_group_name_H-M   'P 1'
#
loop_
_entity.id
_entity.type
_entity.pdbx_description
1 polymer ?
#
loop_
_entity_poly.entity_id
_entity_poly.type
_entity_poly.pdbx_seq_one_letter_code
_entity_poly.pdbx_strand_id
1 'polypeptide(L)'
;MCIRDSLKPGMVISDEPAMYRTGEYGIRTENMILVREDSETEFGKFLGFDTLTLCFIDTSLIIIPMLSVREHAWLNKYHQMVYDKISPFLNEEEKAWLKEKTTEI
;
A
#
# COMPACT_ATOMS: atom_id res chain seq x y z
N MET A 1 -0.28 23.92 -3.28
CA MET A 1 -1.57 24.24 -2.64
C MET A 1 -1.58 23.53 -1.29
N CYS A 2 -1.55 24.26 -0.19
CA CYS A 2 -1.67 23.62 1.13
C CYS A 2 -3.14 23.36 1.42
N ILE A 3 -3.55 22.11 1.40
CA ILE A 3 -4.89 21.72 1.87
C ILE A 3 -4.84 21.76 3.39
N ARG A 4 -5.54 22.71 4.00
CA ARG A 4 -5.63 22.86 5.46
C ARG A 4 -6.86 22.19 6.06
N ASP A 5 -7.64 21.51 5.23
CA ASP A 5 -8.85 20.84 5.66
C ASP A 5 -8.56 19.43 6.19
N SER A 6 -9.43 18.99 7.11
CA SER A 6 -9.40 17.61 7.61
C SER A 6 -9.79 16.63 6.50
N LEU A 7 -9.29 15.40 6.58
CA LEU A 7 -9.70 14.30 5.71
C LEU A 7 -11.20 14.04 5.88
N LYS A 8 -11.86 13.71 4.77
CA LYS A 8 -13.29 13.37 4.73
C LYS A 8 -13.51 12.05 4.00
N PRO A 9 -14.49 11.24 4.40
CA PRO A 9 -14.86 10.04 3.66
C PRO A 9 -15.11 10.33 2.18
N GLY A 10 -14.64 9.46 1.31
CA GLY A 10 -14.72 9.60 -0.14
C GLY A 10 -13.54 10.32 -0.79
N MET A 11 -12.66 10.94 -0.02
CA MET A 11 -11.41 11.51 -0.57
C MET A 11 -10.46 10.40 -1.02
N VAL A 12 -9.85 10.60 -2.19
CA VAL A 12 -8.75 9.78 -2.70
C VAL A 12 -7.47 10.58 -2.58
N ILE A 13 -6.50 10.01 -1.90
CA ILE A 13 -5.20 10.65 -1.65
C ILE A 13 -4.07 9.66 -1.95
N SER A 14 -2.86 10.17 -2.18
CA SER A 14 -1.65 9.35 -2.25
C SER A 14 -0.98 9.26 -0.88
N ASP A 15 -0.52 8.05 -0.53
CA ASP A 15 0.39 7.78 0.57
C ASP A 15 1.75 7.44 -0.06
N GLU A 16 2.70 8.37 0.02
CA GLU A 16 3.91 8.36 -0.80
C GLU A 16 5.19 8.73 -0.03
N PRO A 17 5.53 8.00 1.04
CA PRO A 17 6.78 8.23 1.74
C PRO A 17 7.97 8.01 0.79
N ALA A 18 8.95 8.91 0.88
CA ALA A 18 10.07 8.90 -0.04
C ALA A 18 11.35 9.42 0.60
N MET A 19 12.49 9.05 0.01
CA MET A 19 13.79 9.63 0.25
C MET A 19 14.39 10.10 -1.07
N TYR A 20 14.86 11.33 -1.11
CA TYR A 20 15.52 11.90 -2.28
C TYR A 20 16.91 12.40 -1.92
N ARG A 21 17.91 12.01 -2.71
CA ARG A 21 19.28 12.54 -2.63
C ARG A 21 19.58 13.33 -3.91
N THR A 22 19.69 14.63 -3.78
CA THR A 22 19.90 15.56 -4.91
C THR A 22 21.09 15.14 -5.75
N GLY A 23 20.86 14.98 -7.08
CA GLY A 23 21.88 14.59 -8.04
C GLY A 23 22.33 13.13 -7.98
N GLU A 24 21.72 12.30 -7.13
CA GLU A 24 22.07 10.89 -6.95
C GLU A 24 20.89 9.98 -7.32
N TYR A 25 19.89 9.86 -6.44
CA TYR A 25 18.74 8.98 -6.63
C TYR A 25 17.54 9.39 -5.76
N GLY A 26 16.40 8.79 -6.05
CA GLY A 26 15.21 8.84 -5.20
C GLY A 26 14.55 7.48 -5.11
N ILE A 27 13.95 7.19 -3.96
CA ILE A 27 13.15 6.00 -3.70
C ILE A 27 11.83 6.45 -3.10
N ARG A 28 10.72 6.03 -3.72
CA ARG A 28 9.35 6.28 -3.24
C ARG A 28 8.55 5.01 -3.27
N THR A 29 7.86 4.71 -2.18
CA THR A 29 6.82 3.68 -2.14
C THR A 29 5.48 4.40 -2.07
N GLU A 30 4.57 4.11 -2.99
CA GLU A 30 3.35 4.89 -3.16
C GLU A 30 2.15 4.00 -3.41
N ASN A 31 1.07 4.26 -2.67
CA ASN A 31 -0.26 3.74 -2.93
C ASN A 31 -1.28 4.87 -2.94
N MET A 32 -2.29 4.74 -3.81
CA MET A 32 -3.51 5.52 -3.70
C MET A 32 -4.42 4.89 -2.66
N ILE A 33 -4.99 5.70 -1.79
CA ILE A 33 -5.87 5.26 -0.71
C ILE A 33 -7.17 6.05 -0.72
N LEU A 34 -8.27 5.36 -0.37
CA LEU A 34 -9.59 5.94 -0.20
C LEU A 34 -9.87 6.15 1.28
N VAL A 35 -10.24 7.35 1.65
CA VAL A 35 -10.69 7.66 3.02
C VAL A 35 -12.10 7.11 3.22
N ARG A 36 -12.31 6.32 4.26
CA ARG A 36 -13.61 5.76 4.63
C ARG A 36 -13.96 6.01 6.09
N GLU A 37 -15.24 5.93 6.43
CA GLU A 37 -15.66 5.84 7.82
C GLU A 37 -15.21 4.49 8.40
N ASP A 38 -14.72 4.50 9.62
CA ASP A 38 -14.26 3.29 10.31
C ASP A 38 -15.13 2.97 11.52
N SER A 39 -15.12 3.84 12.53
CA SER A 39 -15.85 3.62 13.76
C SER A 39 -16.30 4.93 14.39
N GLU A 40 -17.30 4.84 15.23
CA GLU A 40 -17.74 5.95 16.09
C GLU A 40 -17.71 5.50 17.56
N THR A 41 -17.08 6.32 18.39
CA THR A 41 -16.94 6.09 19.83
C THR A 41 -17.35 7.34 20.60
N GLU A 42 -17.30 7.28 21.94
CA GLU A 42 -17.50 8.46 22.80
C GLU A 42 -16.49 9.60 22.53
N PHE A 43 -15.35 9.26 21.94
CA PHE A 43 -14.29 10.23 21.56
C PHE A 43 -14.48 10.84 20.16
N GLY A 44 -15.48 10.42 19.40
CA GLY A 44 -15.83 10.94 18.09
C GLY A 44 -15.81 9.89 16.97
N LYS A 45 -15.86 10.38 15.75
CA LYS A 45 -15.81 9.56 14.53
C LYS A 45 -14.36 9.36 14.10
N PHE A 46 -14.01 8.09 13.84
CA PHE A 46 -12.69 7.70 13.33
C PHE A 46 -12.79 7.32 11.87
N LEU A 47 -11.74 7.65 11.12
CA LEU A 47 -11.61 7.32 9.70
C LEU A 47 -10.57 6.21 9.52
N GLY A 48 -10.75 5.43 8.48
CA GLY A 48 -9.80 4.43 8.01
C GLY A 48 -9.46 4.66 6.55
N PHE A 49 -8.61 3.79 6.00
CA PHE A 49 -8.16 3.87 4.64
C PHE A 49 -8.28 2.51 3.96
N ASP A 50 -8.79 2.52 2.73
CA ASP A 50 -8.75 1.36 1.84
C ASP A 50 -7.72 1.61 0.74
N THR A 51 -6.84 0.64 0.50
CA THR A 51 -5.84 0.74 -0.56
C THR A 51 -6.49 0.51 -1.92
N LEU A 52 -6.31 1.45 -2.84
CA LEU A 52 -6.82 1.37 -4.21
C LEU A 52 -5.80 0.82 -5.20
N THR A 53 -4.51 1.09 -5.00
CA THR A 53 -3.45 0.59 -5.88
C THR A 53 -3.32 -0.93 -5.75
N LEU A 54 -3.37 -1.63 -6.87
CA LEU A 54 -3.23 -3.08 -6.96
C LEU A 54 -1.97 -3.44 -7.74
N CYS A 55 -0.82 -3.12 -7.17
CA CYS A 55 0.50 -3.44 -7.70
C CYS A 55 1.39 -3.94 -6.57
N PHE A 56 2.22 -4.94 -6.84
CA PHE A 56 3.16 -5.42 -5.84
C PHE A 56 4.21 -4.35 -5.52
N ILE A 57 4.69 -4.36 -4.28
CA ILE A 57 5.83 -3.56 -3.84
C ILE A 57 7.09 -4.41 -4.02
N ASP A 58 8.10 -3.87 -4.70
CA ASP A 58 9.37 -4.58 -4.90
C ASP A 58 10.10 -4.77 -3.56
N THR A 59 10.12 -6.00 -3.09
CA THR A 59 10.74 -6.36 -1.80
C THR A 59 12.27 -6.40 -1.85
N SER A 60 12.87 -6.36 -3.03
CA SER A 60 14.34 -6.34 -3.18
C SER A 60 14.98 -5.07 -2.58
N LEU A 61 14.19 -4.00 -2.44
CA LEU A 61 14.62 -2.72 -1.85
C LEU A 61 14.32 -2.62 -0.34
N ILE A 62 13.74 -3.65 0.26
CA ILE A 62 13.32 -3.64 1.65
C ILE A 62 14.36 -4.37 2.52
N ILE A 63 14.79 -3.72 3.59
CA ILE A 63 15.58 -4.35 4.64
C ILE A 63 14.61 -5.03 5.61
N ILE A 64 14.25 -6.28 5.30
CA ILE A 64 13.22 -7.05 6.00
C ILE A 64 13.40 -7.04 7.54
N PRO A 65 14.61 -7.23 8.11
CA PRO A 65 14.80 -7.19 9.56
C PRO A 65 14.47 -5.84 10.23
N MET A 66 14.31 -4.77 9.46
CA MET A 66 13.91 -3.47 9.99
C MET A 66 12.38 -3.29 10.06
N LEU A 67 11.62 -4.17 9.42
CA LEU A 67 10.17 -4.14 9.50
C LEU A 67 9.70 -4.59 10.89
N SER A 68 8.74 -3.86 11.45
CA SER A 68 8.00 -4.33 12.61
C SER A 68 7.12 -5.53 12.24
N VAL A 69 6.70 -6.31 13.23
CA VAL A 69 5.78 -7.44 13.03
C VAL A 69 4.49 -7.01 12.31
N ARG A 70 3.98 -5.82 12.60
CA ARG A 70 2.77 -5.26 11.95
C ARG A 70 3.01 -4.93 10.47
N GLU A 71 4.13 -4.30 10.16
CA GLU A 71 4.48 -3.92 8.78
C GLU A 71 4.73 -5.16 7.92
N HIS A 72 5.42 -6.14 8.48
CA HIS A 72 5.66 -7.43 7.82
C HIS A 72 4.33 -8.14 7.49
N ALA A 73 3.44 -8.26 8.47
CA ALA A 73 2.12 -8.87 8.27
C ALA A 73 1.25 -8.08 7.29
N TRP A 74 1.32 -6.75 7.35
CA TRP A 74 0.59 -5.88 6.42
C TRP A 74 1.06 -6.09 4.98
N LEU A 75 2.37 -6.13 4.74
CA LEU A 75 2.93 -6.30 3.39
C LEU A 75 2.54 -7.64 2.78
N ASN A 76 2.64 -8.73 3.55
CA ASN A 76 2.22 -10.06 3.10
C ASN A 76 0.72 -10.10 2.78
N LYS A 77 -0.13 -9.52 3.63
CA LYS A 77 -1.56 -9.41 3.38
C LYS A 77 -1.88 -8.56 2.14
N TYR A 78 -1.17 -7.46 1.96
CA TYR A 78 -1.30 -6.61 0.78
C TYR A 78 -0.93 -7.36 -0.50
N HIS A 79 0.19 -8.06 -0.53
CA HIS A 79 0.63 -8.87 -1.66
C HIS A 79 -0.36 -9.99 -1.99
N GLN A 80 -0.91 -10.66 -0.98
CA GLN A 80 -1.95 -11.67 -1.18
C GLN A 80 -3.20 -11.06 -1.83
N MET A 81 -3.63 -9.88 -1.36
CA MET A 81 -4.76 -9.16 -1.95
C MET A 81 -4.50 -8.76 -3.41
N VAL A 82 -3.30 -8.29 -3.73
CA VAL A 82 -2.89 -7.95 -5.11
C VAL A 82 -3.00 -9.20 -6.00
N TYR A 83 -2.43 -10.31 -5.56
CA TYR A 83 -2.49 -11.57 -6.31
C TYR A 83 -3.94 -12.03 -6.52
N ASP A 84 -4.74 -12.07 -5.48
CA ASP A 84 -6.13 -12.56 -5.53
C ASP A 84 -7.00 -11.73 -6.48
N LYS A 85 -6.81 -10.42 -6.50
CA LYS A 85 -7.61 -9.50 -7.32
C LYS A 85 -7.14 -9.42 -8.77
N ILE A 86 -5.87 -9.57 -9.05
CA ILE A 86 -5.30 -9.39 -10.39
C ILE A 86 -5.16 -10.72 -11.14
N SER A 87 -4.82 -11.82 -10.46
CA SER A 87 -4.59 -13.10 -11.10
C SER A 87 -5.74 -13.62 -11.98
N PRO A 88 -7.05 -13.36 -11.68
CA PRO A 88 -8.14 -13.80 -12.56
C PRO A 88 -8.11 -13.22 -13.97
N PHE A 89 -7.39 -12.10 -14.19
CA PHE A 89 -7.28 -11.41 -15.47
C PHE A 89 -6.02 -11.80 -16.26
N LEU A 90 -5.16 -12.66 -15.69
CA LEU A 90 -3.87 -13.04 -16.24
C LEU A 90 -3.88 -14.44 -16.84
N ASN A 91 -2.99 -14.66 -17.83
CA ASN A 91 -2.71 -16.01 -18.31
C ASN A 91 -1.81 -16.78 -17.31
N GLU A 92 -1.54 -18.07 -17.57
CA GLU A 92 -0.79 -18.92 -16.63
C GLU A 92 0.66 -18.47 -16.40
N GLU A 93 1.32 -17.96 -17.42
CA GLU A 93 2.69 -17.44 -17.32
C GLU A 93 2.74 -16.16 -16.47
N GLU A 94 1.82 -15.23 -16.74
CA GLU A 94 1.67 -13.99 -16.00
C GLU A 94 1.29 -14.24 -14.53
N LYS A 95 0.41 -15.20 -14.25
CA LYS A 95 0.07 -15.63 -12.88
C LYS A 95 1.27 -16.16 -12.13
N ALA A 96 2.09 -17.00 -12.78
CA ALA A 96 3.30 -17.54 -12.17
C ALA A 96 4.29 -16.41 -11.83
N TRP A 97 4.47 -15.46 -12.73
CA TRP A 97 5.29 -14.28 -12.50
C TRP A 97 4.74 -13.42 -11.35
N LEU A 98 3.44 -13.11 -11.35
CA LEU A 98 2.83 -12.33 -10.27
C LEU A 98 2.93 -13.05 -8.92
N LYS A 99 2.77 -14.38 -8.91
CA LYS A 99 2.93 -15.20 -7.70
C LYS A 99 4.32 -15.07 -7.11
N GLU A 100 5.36 -15.09 -7.95
CA GLU A 100 6.75 -14.85 -7.53
C GLU A 100 6.91 -13.48 -6.89
N LYS A 101 6.36 -12.41 -7.54
CA LYS A 101 6.48 -11.01 -7.05
C LYS A 101 5.67 -10.73 -5.77
N THR A 102 4.68 -11.55 -5.48
CA THR A 102 3.81 -11.42 -4.30
C THR A 102 4.08 -12.49 -3.23
N THR A 103 5.22 -13.18 -3.33
CA THR A 103 5.63 -14.19 -2.33
C THR A 103 5.80 -13.54 -0.96
N GLU A 104 5.38 -14.24 0.09
CA GLU A 104 5.60 -13.82 1.48
C GLU A 104 7.09 -13.63 1.79
N ILE A 105 7.35 -12.62 2.58
CA ILE A 105 8.71 -12.30 3.05
C ILE A 105 8.90 -12.75 4.49
#